data_54aaac426f778df65c973858ea775f08
#
_entry.id   54aaac426f778df65c973858ea775f08
#
_cell.length_a   1.000
_cell.length_b   1.000
_cell.length_c   1.000
_cell.angle_alpha   90.00
_cell.angle_beta   90.00
_cell.angle_gamma   90.00
#
_symmetry.space_group_name_H-M   'P 1'
#
loop_
_entity.id
_entity.type
_entity.pdbx_description
1 polymer ?
#
loop_
_entity_poly.entity_id
_entity_poly.type
_entity_poly.pdbx_seq_one_letter_code
_entity_poly.pdbx_strand_id
1 'polypeptide(L)'
;MNTAKAARALRPASPGMTLVELMMVVVILGVLAGIGAFTYSAYLRRSRSQEARTQLAAIASREDAYRAEFSTYCGAGSMGVPSALGVSNAWPTAAPSSARAPFFTSSTPAEWLQLGYRPTGDVRYRYVVLVGTPPTAPPSPYDASWSVTTNQDLWYVAEAYGDLNDNHVLSTFGMFSGSINALRIVNEVE
;
A
#
# COMPACT_ATOMS: atom_id res chain seq x y z
N MET A 1 62.62 -45.31 -32.57
CA MET A 1 62.12 -44.01 -32.10
C MET A 1 60.82 -43.70 -32.84
N ASN A 2 59.69 -43.89 -32.19
CA ASN A 2 58.37 -43.82 -32.78
C ASN A 2 57.69 -42.53 -32.36
N THR A 3 57.64 -41.52 -33.22
CA THR A 3 57.02 -40.21 -32.93
C THR A 3 55.51 -40.35 -33.25
N ALA A 4 54.66 -40.55 -32.20
CA ALA A 4 53.22 -40.50 -32.34
C ALA A 4 52.77 -39.06 -32.61
N LYS A 5 52.29 -38.80 -33.83
CA LYS A 5 51.70 -37.52 -34.27
C LYS A 5 50.29 -37.41 -33.67
N ALA A 6 50.13 -36.58 -32.62
CA ALA A 6 48.83 -36.33 -32.05
C ALA A 6 47.89 -35.66 -33.07
N ALA A 7 46.82 -36.35 -33.43
CA ALA A 7 45.75 -35.82 -34.31
C ALA A 7 44.94 -34.79 -33.48
N ARG A 8 45.04 -33.51 -33.87
CA ARG A 8 44.23 -32.42 -33.34
C ARG A 8 42.79 -32.56 -33.84
N ALA A 9 41.89 -33.00 -32.98
CA ALA A 9 40.44 -33.08 -33.29
C ALA A 9 39.95 -31.67 -33.62
N LEU A 10 39.52 -31.50 -34.90
CA LEU A 10 38.81 -30.31 -35.35
C LEU A 10 37.46 -30.24 -34.61
N ARG A 11 37.26 -29.21 -33.81
CA ARG A 11 35.96 -28.89 -33.24
C ARG A 11 35.00 -28.58 -34.40
N PRO A 12 33.80 -29.20 -34.43
CA PRO A 12 32.82 -28.85 -35.44
C PRO A 12 32.46 -27.37 -35.31
N ALA A 13 32.49 -26.63 -36.41
CA ALA A 13 32.05 -25.24 -36.46
C ALA A 13 30.54 -25.23 -36.13
N SER A 14 30.13 -24.48 -35.08
CA SER A 14 28.72 -24.25 -34.82
C SER A 14 28.09 -23.52 -36.01
N PRO A 15 26.91 -23.98 -36.50
CA PRO A 15 26.24 -23.28 -37.58
C PRO A 15 25.93 -21.82 -37.15
N GLY A 16 26.31 -20.87 -37.99
CA GLY A 16 25.98 -19.46 -37.79
C GLY A 16 24.46 -19.23 -37.95
N MET A 17 23.91 -18.28 -37.18
CA MET A 17 22.51 -17.89 -37.24
C MET A 17 22.22 -17.16 -38.56
N THR A 18 21.09 -17.46 -39.19
CA THR A 18 20.68 -16.80 -40.44
C THR A 18 20.12 -15.40 -40.15
N LEU A 19 20.21 -14.47 -41.10
CA LEU A 19 19.67 -13.12 -41.00
C LEU A 19 18.15 -13.15 -40.73
N VAL A 20 17.44 -14.07 -41.37
CA VAL A 20 15.99 -14.25 -41.24
C VAL A 20 15.61 -14.72 -39.80
N GLU A 21 16.39 -15.62 -39.23
CA GLU A 21 16.19 -16.13 -37.88
C GLU A 21 16.37 -15.01 -36.84
N LEU A 22 17.36 -14.14 -37.05
CA LEU A 22 17.57 -12.97 -36.18
C LEU A 22 16.43 -11.97 -36.32
N MET A 23 15.95 -11.71 -37.57
CA MET A 23 14.80 -10.83 -37.79
C MET A 23 13.52 -11.35 -37.12
N MET A 24 13.25 -12.68 -37.18
CA MET A 24 12.11 -13.30 -36.54
C MET A 24 12.17 -13.16 -35.01
N VAL A 25 13.33 -13.38 -34.43
CA VAL A 25 13.54 -13.21 -32.97
C VAL A 25 13.29 -11.76 -32.54
N VAL A 26 13.82 -10.77 -33.26
CA VAL A 26 13.62 -9.36 -32.94
C VAL A 26 12.15 -8.95 -33.02
N VAL A 27 11.41 -9.44 -34.02
CA VAL A 27 9.97 -9.18 -34.15
C VAL A 27 9.20 -9.75 -32.97
N ILE A 28 9.46 -11.00 -32.59
CA ILE A 28 8.80 -11.65 -31.44
C ILE A 28 9.13 -10.90 -30.14
N LEU A 29 10.40 -10.56 -29.94
CA LEU A 29 10.81 -9.79 -28.76
C LEU A 29 10.17 -8.40 -28.73
N GLY A 30 10.03 -7.73 -29.87
CA GLY A 30 9.35 -6.43 -29.97
C GLY A 30 7.88 -6.50 -29.55
N VAL A 31 7.15 -7.52 -30.02
CA VAL A 31 5.75 -7.75 -29.62
C VAL A 31 5.63 -8.06 -28.12
N LEU A 32 6.47 -8.96 -27.60
CA LEU A 32 6.45 -9.32 -26.18
C LEU A 32 6.82 -8.14 -25.29
N ALA A 33 7.79 -7.32 -25.68
CA ALA A 33 8.18 -6.12 -24.94
C ALA A 33 7.04 -5.09 -24.89
N GLY A 34 6.28 -4.91 -25.98
CA GLY A 34 5.13 -4.01 -26.04
C GLY A 34 4.03 -4.41 -25.06
N ILE A 35 3.65 -5.69 -25.03
CA ILE A 35 2.64 -6.23 -24.11
C ILE A 35 3.15 -6.15 -22.67
N GLY A 36 4.43 -6.49 -22.44
CA GLY A 36 5.06 -6.48 -21.11
C GLY A 36 5.08 -5.11 -20.46
N ALA A 37 5.38 -4.04 -21.22
CA ALA A 37 5.45 -2.68 -20.71
C ALA A 37 4.09 -2.19 -20.12
N PHE A 38 3.00 -2.51 -20.80
CA PHE A 38 1.66 -2.12 -20.36
C PHE A 38 1.24 -2.84 -19.07
N THR A 39 1.47 -4.14 -19.01
CA THR A 39 1.14 -4.98 -17.84
C THR A 39 1.98 -4.61 -16.61
N TYR A 40 3.25 -4.26 -16.83
CA TYR A 40 4.19 -3.94 -15.76
C TYR A 40 3.78 -2.69 -14.95
N SER A 41 3.28 -1.65 -15.61
CA SER A 41 2.82 -0.44 -14.90
C SER A 41 1.62 -0.72 -14.00
N ALA A 42 0.66 -1.52 -14.43
CA ALA A 42 -0.47 -1.94 -13.61
C ALA A 42 -0.04 -2.81 -12.42
N TYR A 43 0.92 -3.71 -12.64
CA TYR A 43 1.50 -4.52 -11.58
C TYR A 43 2.19 -3.67 -10.51
N LEU A 44 2.97 -2.66 -10.92
CA LEU A 44 3.63 -1.75 -9.97
C LEU A 44 2.62 -0.98 -9.11
N ARG A 45 1.52 -0.48 -9.69
CA ARG A 45 0.47 0.21 -8.92
C ARG A 45 -0.16 -0.70 -7.87
N ARG A 46 -0.53 -1.94 -8.26
CA ARG A 46 -1.05 -2.94 -7.33
C ARG A 46 -0.05 -3.29 -6.22
N SER A 47 1.22 -3.41 -6.56
CA SER A 47 2.27 -3.64 -5.56
C SER A 47 2.38 -2.48 -4.56
N ARG A 48 2.24 -1.25 -5.04
CA ARG A 48 2.26 -0.06 -4.18
C ARG A 48 1.01 0.05 -3.30
N SER A 49 -0.16 -0.38 -3.78
CA SER A 49 -1.39 -0.37 -2.98
C SER A 49 -1.36 -1.35 -1.80
N GLN A 50 -0.50 -2.38 -1.86
CA GLN A 50 -0.27 -3.26 -0.70
C GLN A 50 0.33 -2.52 0.51
N GLU A 51 1.02 -1.40 0.29
CA GLU A 51 1.50 -0.54 1.37
C GLU A 51 0.33 -0.11 2.27
N ALA A 52 -0.76 0.42 1.69
CA ALA A 52 -1.93 0.86 2.45
C ALA A 52 -2.52 -0.26 3.30
N ARG A 53 -2.67 -1.46 2.72
CA ARG A 53 -3.21 -2.64 3.43
C ARG A 53 -2.34 -3.05 4.60
N THR A 54 -1.04 -3.13 4.38
CA THR A 54 -0.07 -3.53 5.41
C THR A 54 -0.02 -2.50 6.54
N GLN A 55 -0.01 -1.22 6.20
CA GLN A 55 0.05 -0.15 7.20
C GLN A 55 -1.25 -0.03 7.99
N LEU A 56 -2.42 -0.18 7.35
CA LEU A 56 -3.70 -0.22 8.07
C LEU A 56 -3.78 -1.41 9.02
N ALA A 57 -3.30 -2.59 8.63
CA ALA A 57 -3.23 -3.74 9.53
C ALA A 57 -2.28 -3.49 10.70
N ALA A 58 -1.16 -2.80 10.48
CA ALA A 58 -0.25 -2.40 11.56
C ALA A 58 -0.90 -1.38 12.51
N ILE A 59 -1.63 -0.39 11.97
CA ILE A 59 -2.40 0.57 12.77
C ILE A 59 -3.45 -0.17 13.61
N ALA A 60 -4.23 -1.08 13.01
CA ALA A 60 -5.23 -1.87 13.72
C ALA A 60 -4.63 -2.65 14.90
N SER A 61 -3.51 -3.32 14.67
CA SER A 61 -2.80 -4.04 15.75
C SER A 61 -2.33 -3.11 16.88
N ARG A 62 -1.95 -1.86 16.56
CA ARG A 62 -1.59 -0.86 17.58
C ARG A 62 -2.80 -0.33 18.31
N GLU A 63 -3.92 -0.12 17.64
CA GLU A 63 -5.18 0.27 18.28
C GLU A 63 -5.68 -0.81 19.27
N ASP A 64 -5.60 -2.08 18.89
CA ASP A 64 -5.96 -3.18 19.77
C ASP A 64 -5.05 -3.26 21.01
N ALA A 65 -3.74 -3.06 20.83
CA ALA A 65 -2.78 -3.00 21.93
C ALA A 65 -3.04 -1.80 22.84
N TYR A 66 -3.32 -0.63 22.26
CA TYR A 66 -3.64 0.59 23.01
C TYR A 66 -4.93 0.43 23.81
N ARG A 67 -5.97 -0.17 23.22
CA ARG A 67 -7.22 -0.49 23.91
C ARG A 67 -7.01 -1.44 25.09
N ALA A 68 -6.15 -2.44 24.93
CA ALA A 68 -5.85 -3.39 26.00
C ALA A 68 -5.19 -2.73 27.21
N GLU A 69 -4.38 -1.68 26.98
CA GLU A 69 -3.66 -0.96 28.03
C GLU A 69 -4.50 0.17 28.63
N PHE A 70 -5.19 0.95 27.80
CA PHE A 70 -5.87 2.19 28.21
C PHE A 70 -7.39 2.09 28.23
N SER A 71 -7.98 0.96 27.84
CA SER A 71 -9.43 0.74 27.71
C SER A 71 -10.14 1.72 26.76
N THR A 72 -9.40 2.34 25.86
CA THR A 72 -9.89 3.25 24.82
C THR A 72 -9.06 3.13 23.56
N TYR A 73 -9.55 3.61 22.42
CA TYR A 73 -8.78 3.73 21.20
C TYR A 73 -8.06 5.08 21.10
N CYS A 74 -6.98 5.13 20.30
CA CYS A 74 -6.16 6.32 20.10
C CYS A 74 -6.46 6.96 18.72
N GLY A 75 -7.30 7.99 18.68
CA GLY A 75 -7.51 8.75 17.44
C GLY A 75 -6.25 9.50 17.03
N ALA A 76 -5.87 9.44 15.75
CA ALA A 76 -4.67 10.08 15.24
C ALA A 76 -4.88 10.68 13.83
N GLY A 77 -4.49 11.92 13.65
CA GLY A 77 -4.63 12.66 12.39
C GLY A 77 -3.50 13.64 12.15
N SER A 78 -3.74 14.62 11.28
CA SER A 78 -2.76 15.67 10.93
C SER A 78 -2.62 16.76 12.00
N MET A 79 -3.65 16.96 12.82
CA MET A 79 -3.71 18.02 13.84
C MET A 79 -4.22 17.48 15.19
N GLY A 80 -3.80 16.29 15.60
CA GLY A 80 -4.27 15.64 16.81
C GLY A 80 -5.37 14.61 16.56
N VAL A 81 -6.27 14.43 17.55
CA VAL A 81 -7.42 13.53 17.40
C VAL A 81 -8.40 14.13 16.39
N PRO A 82 -8.66 13.46 15.25
CA PRO A 82 -9.54 14.01 14.22
C PRO A 82 -11.00 13.96 14.67
N SER A 83 -11.78 14.96 14.23
CA SER A 83 -13.24 14.98 14.40
C SER A 83 -14.00 14.34 13.23
N ALA A 84 -13.31 14.08 12.11
CA ALA A 84 -13.89 13.47 10.92
C ALA A 84 -12.82 12.75 10.09
N LEU A 85 -13.25 11.77 9.29
CA LEU A 85 -12.42 11.17 8.25
C LEU A 85 -12.17 12.19 7.12
N GLY A 86 -11.17 11.94 6.33
CA GLY A 86 -10.85 12.73 5.14
C GLY A 86 -9.36 13.00 4.97
N VAL A 87 -8.96 13.21 3.72
CA VAL A 87 -7.56 13.45 3.36
C VAL A 87 -6.97 14.70 4.02
N SER A 88 -7.78 15.72 4.32
CA SER A 88 -7.35 16.94 5.02
C SER A 88 -6.92 16.67 6.46
N ASN A 89 -7.51 15.67 7.10
CA ASN A 89 -7.22 15.28 8.47
C ASN A 89 -6.17 14.16 8.56
N ALA A 90 -5.67 13.69 7.44
CA ALA A 90 -4.73 12.58 7.40
C ALA A 90 -3.27 13.03 7.46
N TRP A 91 -2.42 12.22 8.06
CA TRP A 91 -0.98 12.40 8.19
C TRP A 91 -0.20 11.38 7.32
N PRO A 92 0.94 11.73 6.71
CA PRO A 92 1.58 13.06 6.68
C PRO A 92 0.80 14.08 5.84
N THR A 93 1.03 15.38 6.09
CA THR A 93 0.30 16.48 5.43
C THR A 93 0.73 16.75 3.99
N ALA A 94 1.83 16.13 3.53
CA ALA A 94 2.22 16.22 2.12
C ALA A 94 1.07 15.73 1.22
N ALA A 95 0.85 16.39 0.09
CA ALA A 95 -0.21 15.98 -0.84
C ALA A 95 0.00 14.51 -1.25
N PRO A 96 -1.06 13.69 -1.32
CA PRO A 96 -0.95 12.34 -1.83
C PRO A 96 -0.39 12.36 -3.25
N SER A 97 0.62 11.52 -3.50
CA SER A 97 1.26 11.42 -4.81
C SER A 97 1.95 10.06 -4.97
N SER A 98 2.45 9.78 -6.17
CA SER A 98 3.26 8.60 -6.44
C SER A 98 4.59 8.60 -5.67
N ALA A 99 5.06 9.76 -5.21
CA ALA A 99 6.26 9.92 -4.39
C ALA A 99 6.03 9.48 -2.94
N ARG A 100 7.12 9.20 -2.23
CA ARG A 100 7.09 8.90 -0.80
C ARG A 100 7.31 10.18 0.03
N ALA A 101 6.65 10.26 1.16
CA ALA A 101 6.83 11.30 2.15
C ALA A 101 7.28 10.71 3.49
N PRO A 102 8.15 11.40 4.24
CA PRO A 102 8.54 10.96 5.57
C PRO A 102 7.31 10.97 6.50
N PHE A 103 7.12 9.87 7.23
CA PHE A 103 6.05 9.80 8.22
C PHE A 103 6.43 10.56 9.49
N PHE A 104 7.68 10.41 9.94
CA PHE A 104 8.18 11.10 11.11
C PHE A 104 8.96 12.35 10.74
N THR A 105 8.47 13.49 11.24
CA THR A 105 9.08 14.81 11.11
C THR A 105 9.01 15.51 12.48
N SER A 106 9.61 16.68 12.59
CA SER A 106 9.46 17.51 13.81
C SER A 106 8.01 17.96 14.07
N SER A 107 7.14 17.86 13.06
CA SER A 107 5.72 18.24 13.13
C SER A 107 4.78 17.05 13.29
N THR A 108 5.29 15.83 13.50
CA THR A 108 4.45 14.63 13.68
C THR A 108 3.56 14.80 14.91
N PRO A 109 2.23 14.67 14.77
CA PRO A 109 1.32 14.77 15.90
C PRO A 109 1.62 13.73 16.98
N ALA A 110 1.44 14.14 18.25
CA ALA A 110 1.80 13.32 19.42
C ALA A 110 1.00 12.02 19.46
N GLU A 111 -0.20 12.01 18.93
CA GLU A 111 -1.12 10.87 18.92
C GLU A 111 -0.53 9.68 18.16
N TRP A 112 0.16 9.92 17.05
CA TRP A 112 0.88 8.87 16.32
C TRP A 112 2.02 8.24 17.14
N LEU A 113 2.67 9.05 17.98
CA LEU A 113 3.70 8.58 18.90
C LEU A 113 3.08 7.80 20.06
N GLN A 114 1.94 8.26 20.60
CA GLN A 114 1.18 7.60 21.66
C GLN A 114 0.65 6.23 21.21
N LEU A 115 0.11 6.17 19.99
CA LEU A 115 -0.32 4.91 19.37
C LEU A 115 0.85 3.92 19.16
N GLY A 116 2.08 4.41 19.19
CA GLY A 116 3.27 3.60 18.94
C GLY A 116 3.36 3.07 17.51
N TYR A 117 2.63 3.67 16.57
CA TYR A 117 2.71 3.32 15.16
C TYR A 117 4.00 3.85 14.56
N ARG A 118 4.78 2.94 13.93
CA ARG A 118 6.07 3.27 13.33
C ARG A 118 6.23 2.54 11.99
N PRO A 119 5.91 3.19 10.86
CA PRO A 119 6.15 2.60 9.54
C PRO A 119 7.65 2.44 9.28
N THR A 120 8.01 1.41 8.54
CA THR A 120 9.39 1.16 8.14
C THR A 120 9.75 2.05 6.94
N GLY A 121 10.13 3.29 7.20
CA GLY A 121 10.53 4.27 6.19
C GLY A 121 9.39 5.19 5.71
N ASP A 122 9.65 5.86 4.60
CA ASP A 122 8.73 6.82 3.99
C ASP A 122 7.49 6.14 3.41
N VAL A 123 6.36 6.84 3.47
CA VAL A 123 5.03 6.34 3.05
C VAL A 123 4.51 7.09 1.82
N ARG A 124 3.66 6.43 1.02
CA ARG A 124 2.94 7.04 -0.11
C ARG A 124 1.53 7.45 0.25
N TYR A 125 0.98 6.84 1.29
CA TYR A 125 -0.37 7.07 1.75
C TYR A 125 -0.37 7.99 2.95
N ARG A 126 -1.45 8.73 3.08
CA ARG A 126 -1.78 9.51 4.28
C ARG A 126 -2.78 8.71 5.10
N TYR A 127 -2.60 8.70 6.40
CA TYR A 127 -3.40 7.90 7.31
C TYR A 127 -4.16 8.78 8.29
N VAL A 128 -5.38 8.37 8.64
CA VAL A 128 -6.18 8.98 9.70
C VAL A 128 -6.87 7.88 10.49
N VAL A 129 -6.96 8.05 11.79
CA VAL A 129 -7.70 7.16 12.68
C VAL A 129 -8.72 8.00 13.44
N LEU A 130 -10.00 7.79 13.11
CA LEU A 130 -11.12 8.38 13.82
C LEU A 130 -11.64 7.39 14.86
N VAL A 131 -11.86 7.87 16.07
CA VAL A 131 -12.37 7.06 17.18
C VAL A 131 -13.69 7.63 17.68
N GLY A 132 -14.52 6.78 18.22
CA GLY A 132 -15.77 7.20 18.81
C GLY A 132 -16.21 6.33 19.96
N THR A 133 -17.08 6.95 20.79
CA THR A 133 -17.69 6.32 21.94
C THR A 133 -19.21 6.26 21.76
N PRO A 134 -19.89 5.19 22.19
CA PRO A 134 -21.34 5.17 22.18
C PRO A 134 -21.92 6.36 22.97
N PRO A 135 -23.07 6.92 22.54
CA PRO A 135 -23.93 6.45 21.45
C PRO A 135 -23.57 6.97 20.05
N THR A 136 -22.41 7.62 19.86
CA THR A 136 -22.01 8.19 18.58
C THR A 136 -21.74 7.06 17.59
N ALA A 137 -22.43 7.09 16.44
CA ALA A 137 -22.21 6.15 15.35
C ALA A 137 -20.93 6.48 14.58
N PRO A 138 -20.25 5.46 14.00
CA PRO A 138 -19.19 5.71 13.04
C PRO A 138 -19.77 6.42 11.81
N PRO A 139 -18.95 7.20 11.08
CA PRO A 139 -19.42 7.89 9.89
C PRO A 139 -19.75 6.91 8.76
N SER A 140 -20.65 7.31 7.87
CA SER A 140 -20.93 6.54 6.64
C SER A 140 -19.64 6.42 5.80
N PRO A 141 -19.38 5.25 5.21
CA PRO A 141 -20.26 4.08 5.09
C PRO A 141 -20.06 3.00 6.16
N TYR A 142 -19.33 3.27 7.23
CA TYR A 142 -19.04 2.29 8.29
C TYR A 142 -20.20 2.11 9.27
N ASP A 143 -21.16 3.05 9.28
CA ASP A 143 -22.38 3.02 10.07
C ASP A 143 -23.30 1.85 9.73
N ALA A 144 -23.27 1.34 8.51
CA ALA A 144 -24.16 0.27 8.04
C ALA A 144 -24.00 -1.06 8.80
N SER A 145 -22.83 -1.32 9.37
CA SER A 145 -22.55 -2.52 10.17
C SER A 145 -22.59 -2.28 11.68
N TRP A 146 -22.89 -1.03 12.11
CA TRP A 146 -22.90 -0.63 13.51
C TRP A 146 -24.33 -0.32 13.99
N SER A 147 -24.67 -0.76 15.19
CA SER A 147 -25.98 -0.48 15.83
C SER A 147 -25.78 -0.13 17.31
N VAL A 148 -26.39 0.96 17.74
CA VAL A 148 -26.37 1.39 19.15
C VAL A 148 -26.94 0.33 20.09
N THR A 149 -27.89 -0.47 19.60
CA THR A 149 -28.53 -1.51 20.40
C THR A 149 -27.71 -2.79 20.53
N THR A 150 -26.83 -3.06 19.56
CA THR A 150 -26.01 -4.28 19.52
C THR A 150 -24.55 -4.02 19.82
N ASN A 151 -24.03 -2.82 19.49
CA ASN A 151 -22.63 -2.44 19.69
C ASN A 151 -22.56 -1.29 20.72
N GLN A 152 -22.39 -1.64 21.98
CA GLN A 152 -22.15 -0.70 23.08
C GLN A 152 -20.65 -0.38 23.21
N ASP A 153 -19.83 -0.89 22.30
CA ASP A 153 -18.39 -0.81 22.38
C ASP A 153 -17.82 0.44 21.72
N LEU A 154 -16.67 0.84 22.20
CA LEU A 154 -15.81 1.82 21.54
C LEU A 154 -15.47 1.33 20.12
N TRP A 155 -15.35 2.26 19.20
CA TRP A 155 -14.99 1.95 17.82
C TRP A 155 -13.90 2.86 17.28
N TYR A 156 -13.18 2.39 16.29
CA TYR A 156 -12.31 3.19 15.43
C TYR A 156 -12.56 2.89 13.96
N VAL A 157 -12.26 3.88 13.13
CA VAL A 157 -12.15 3.76 11.68
C VAL A 157 -10.79 4.31 11.28
N ALA A 158 -9.98 3.49 10.64
CA ALA A 158 -8.70 3.90 10.07
C ALA A 158 -8.80 3.97 8.55
N GLU A 159 -8.41 5.09 7.95
CA GLU A 159 -8.38 5.25 6.50
C GLU A 159 -6.99 5.65 6.00
N ALA A 160 -6.67 5.16 4.79
CA ALA A 160 -5.48 5.52 4.03
C ALA A 160 -5.87 6.13 2.68
N TYR A 161 -5.26 7.26 2.34
CA TYR A 161 -5.49 8.00 1.10
C TYR A 161 -4.21 8.10 0.29
N GLY A 162 -4.25 7.73 -0.99
CA GLY A 162 -3.11 7.81 -1.91
C GLY A 162 -3.53 8.19 -3.31
N ASP A 163 -2.60 8.79 -4.05
CA ASP A 163 -2.69 9.06 -5.48
C ASP A 163 -1.42 8.48 -6.12
N LEU A 164 -1.52 7.26 -6.65
CA LEU A 164 -0.36 6.52 -7.12
C LEU A 164 0.03 6.85 -8.57
N ASN A 165 -0.83 7.55 -9.29
CA ASN A 165 -0.65 7.91 -10.70
C ASN A 165 -0.64 9.42 -10.94
N ASP A 166 -0.74 10.21 -9.86
CA ASP A 166 -0.71 11.68 -9.86
C ASP A 166 -1.83 12.32 -10.74
N ASN A 167 -3.01 11.67 -10.79
CA ASN A 167 -4.18 12.16 -11.54
C ASN A 167 -5.21 12.91 -10.68
N HIS A 168 -4.90 13.11 -9.39
CA HIS A 168 -5.76 13.74 -8.38
C HIS A 168 -7.04 12.94 -8.02
N VAL A 169 -7.12 11.69 -8.44
CA VAL A 169 -8.16 10.76 -7.99
C VAL A 169 -7.57 9.89 -6.88
N LEU A 170 -8.16 9.94 -5.70
CA LEU A 170 -7.63 9.25 -4.54
C LEU A 170 -8.08 7.78 -4.51
N SER A 171 -7.12 6.89 -4.32
CA SER A 171 -7.40 5.56 -3.80
C SER A 171 -7.61 5.65 -2.28
N THR A 172 -8.71 5.06 -1.80
CA THR A 172 -9.05 5.05 -0.38
C THR A 172 -9.17 3.61 0.11
N PHE A 173 -8.45 3.33 1.19
CA PHE A 173 -8.54 2.07 1.92
C PHE A 173 -9.05 2.38 3.32
N GLY A 174 -10.03 1.62 3.80
CA GLY A 174 -10.60 1.84 5.12
C GLY A 174 -10.75 0.54 5.89
N MET A 175 -10.51 0.60 7.20
CA MET A 175 -10.68 -0.50 8.14
C MET A 175 -11.51 -0.02 9.31
N PHE A 176 -12.45 -0.86 9.77
CA PHE A 176 -13.35 -0.57 10.88
C PHE A 176 -13.25 -1.66 11.96
N SER A 177 -13.16 -1.24 13.22
CA SER A 177 -13.05 -2.15 14.38
C SER A 177 -14.25 -3.08 14.56
N GLY A 178 -15.45 -2.65 14.15
CA GLY A 178 -16.68 -3.43 14.27
C GLY A 178 -16.88 -4.46 13.15
N SER A 179 -16.01 -4.47 12.13
CA SER A 179 -16.07 -5.42 11.01
C SER A 179 -14.72 -6.06 10.81
N ILE A 180 -14.46 -7.11 11.59
CA ILE A 180 -13.23 -7.90 11.52
C ILE A 180 -13.09 -8.44 10.08
N ASN A 181 -12.05 -8.02 9.36
CA ASN A 181 -11.67 -8.38 7.98
C ASN A 181 -12.37 -7.65 6.83
N ALA A 182 -13.21 -6.65 7.05
CA ALA A 182 -13.74 -5.86 5.95
C ALA A 182 -12.82 -4.66 5.65
N LEU A 183 -11.82 -4.87 4.81
CA LEU A 183 -11.08 -3.76 4.21
C LEU A 183 -11.95 -3.14 3.11
N ARG A 184 -12.45 -1.94 3.32
CA ARG A 184 -13.13 -1.15 2.30
C ARG A 184 -12.10 -0.58 1.33
N ILE A 185 -12.33 -0.73 0.05
CA ILE A 185 -11.44 -0.23 -0.99
C ILE A 185 -12.25 0.57 -2.00
N VAL A 186 -11.78 1.76 -2.32
CA VAL A 186 -12.33 2.62 -3.37
C VAL A 186 -11.18 3.05 -4.26
N ASN A 187 -11.32 2.89 -5.57
CA ASN A 187 -10.33 3.27 -6.57
C ASN A 187 -8.94 2.66 -6.32
N GLU A 188 -8.85 1.34 -6.12
CA GLU A 188 -7.60 0.65 -5.72
C GLU A 188 -6.39 0.93 -6.63
N VAL A 189 -6.61 1.26 -7.88
CA VAL A 189 -5.58 1.29 -8.93
C VAL A 189 -5.33 2.72 -9.45
N GLU A 190 -5.90 3.72 -8.81
CA GLU A 190 -5.72 5.13 -9.15
C GLU A 190 -4.41 5.69 -8.58
#